data_1d06a13e8a5051cb0aa52ed3c6170fd4
#
_entry.id   1d06a13e8a5051cb0aa52ed3c6170fd4
#
_cell.length_a   1.000
_cell.length_b   1.000
_cell.length_c   1.000
_cell.angle_alpha   90.00
_cell.angle_beta   90.00
_cell.angle_gamma   90.00
#
_symmetry.space_group_name_H-M   'P 1'
#
loop_
_entity.id
_entity.type
_entity.pdbx_description
1 polymer ?
#
loop_
_entity_poly.entity_id
_entity_poly.type
_entity_poly.pdbx_seq_one_letter_code
_entity_poly.pdbx_strand_id
1 'polypeptide(L)'
;MACPVLTWRGQAYKWSVKGLKIMGTPNTREFDEVLRSLCSPWREELDRLEPGKKAMVSELRFRTGCPVSLTIRGEPWFMDQQGLLQKAPVRTARRPTQPEMDELVAALCDYSVHTHAQEIREGYISLPGGSRAGLCGQAVLNGGEIKGIEQVTSLNIRIAREIPGVAAPLMEAVLSMRYGMLIYGPPGSGKTTLLKDLIRQLAGGAHGYHTVAAADERGELHLDQTGLVTLDRLLGYPKHLAVTHAARTLAPEYIICDEIGTEEEVRAMSYALGTGVKLIATVHAGSPEEFRERRITRELTEAGLFDWFAQLDSGRNPCNVLQLYSKKEAC
;
A
#
# COMPACT_ATOMS: atom_id res chain seq x y z
N MET A 1 -8.53 -38.27 -19.87
CA MET A 1 -7.28 -37.66 -20.39
C MET A 1 -6.63 -36.93 -19.23
N ALA A 2 -5.46 -37.36 -18.82
CA ALA A 2 -4.78 -36.85 -17.65
C ALA A 2 -4.19 -35.48 -17.97
N CYS A 3 -4.41 -34.49 -17.08
CA CYS A 3 -3.81 -33.16 -17.13
C CYS A 3 -2.29 -33.30 -16.97
N PRO A 4 -1.47 -32.67 -17.80
CA PRO A 4 -0.02 -32.77 -17.65
C PRO A 4 0.44 -32.09 -16.37
N VAL A 5 1.16 -32.83 -15.55
CA VAL A 5 1.84 -32.34 -14.35
C VAL A 5 2.94 -31.37 -14.80
N LEU A 6 2.77 -30.09 -14.52
CA LEU A 6 3.79 -29.04 -14.77
C LEU A 6 5.02 -29.29 -13.88
N THR A 7 6.09 -29.80 -14.48
CA THR A 7 7.39 -29.93 -13.81
C THR A 7 8.20 -28.65 -14.00
N TRP A 8 8.51 -27.98 -12.92
CA TRP A 8 9.29 -26.74 -12.89
C TRP A 8 10.77 -27.00 -13.16
N ARG A 9 11.30 -26.49 -14.26
CA ARG A 9 12.75 -26.29 -14.50
C ARG A 9 12.96 -24.89 -15.07
N GLY A 10 13.12 -23.89 -14.20
CA GLY A 10 13.50 -22.54 -14.57
C GLY A 10 14.68 -22.06 -13.72
N GLN A 11 15.64 -21.37 -14.32
CA GLN A 11 16.72 -20.70 -13.59
C GLN A 11 16.13 -19.56 -12.76
N ALA A 12 16.13 -19.73 -11.43
CA ALA A 12 15.73 -18.71 -10.49
C ALA A 12 16.81 -17.62 -10.46
N TYR A 13 16.50 -16.45 -10.97
CA TYR A 13 17.30 -15.26 -10.71
C TYR A 13 17.12 -14.86 -9.25
N LYS A 14 18.08 -15.22 -8.40
CA LYS A 14 18.15 -14.73 -7.02
C LYS A 14 18.65 -13.29 -7.02
N TRP A 15 17.71 -12.34 -7.01
CA TRP A 15 18.04 -10.96 -6.74
C TRP A 15 17.92 -10.71 -5.23
N SER A 16 19.05 -10.48 -4.59
CA SER A 16 19.09 -9.99 -3.21
C SER A 16 19.27 -8.48 -3.26
N VAL A 17 18.30 -7.73 -2.73
CA VAL A 17 18.43 -6.29 -2.48
C VAL A 17 19.38 -6.08 -1.28
N LYS A 18 20.58 -6.65 -1.34
CA LYS A 18 21.68 -6.27 -0.47
C LYS A 18 22.43 -5.12 -1.14
N GLY A 19 22.08 -3.89 -0.74
CA GLY A 19 22.95 -2.76 -1.05
C GLY A 19 22.38 -1.58 -1.81
N LEU A 20 21.06 -1.30 -1.78
CA LEU A 20 20.65 0.08 -2.03
C LEU A 20 21.13 0.95 -0.85
N LYS A 21 22.39 1.41 -0.91
CA LYS A 21 22.80 2.61 -0.18
C LYS A 21 22.04 3.76 -0.81
N ILE A 22 20.91 4.11 -0.21
CA ILE A 22 20.26 5.40 -0.45
C ILE A 22 21.23 6.44 0.10
N MET A 23 22.17 6.90 -0.73
CA MET A 23 22.97 8.10 -0.48
C MET A 23 22.13 9.29 -0.90
N GLY A 24 21.09 9.60 -0.12
CA GLY A 24 20.22 10.77 -0.25
C GLY A 24 19.84 11.26 1.14
N THR A 25 19.42 12.52 1.25
CA THR A 25 18.76 13.06 2.45
C THR A 25 17.63 12.11 2.86
N PRO A 26 17.47 11.82 4.17
CA PRO A 26 16.38 10.94 4.64
C PRO A 26 15.03 11.45 4.12
N ASN A 27 14.24 10.60 3.47
CA ASN A 27 12.91 10.98 3.03
C ASN A 27 11.97 11.04 4.24
N THR A 28 11.60 12.23 4.67
CA THR A 28 10.69 12.48 5.80
C THR A 28 9.29 12.85 5.34
N ARG A 29 9.05 12.96 4.03
CA ARG A 29 7.83 13.51 3.43
C ARG A 29 6.55 12.93 4.03
N GLU A 30 6.43 11.62 4.08
CA GLU A 30 5.20 10.95 4.55
C GLU A 30 5.00 11.14 6.06
N PHE A 31 6.08 11.21 6.84
CA PHE A 31 6.02 11.56 8.24
C PHE A 31 5.58 13.02 8.44
N ASP A 32 6.14 13.95 7.66
CA ASP A 32 5.82 15.36 7.73
C ASP A 32 4.38 15.64 7.24
N GLU A 33 3.84 14.85 6.31
CA GLU A 33 2.42 14.88 5.93
C GLU A 33 1.52 14.50 7.10
N VAL A 34 1.84 13.42 7.81
CA VAL A 34 1.12 13.05 9.04
C VAL A 34 1.22 14.12 10.11
N LEU A 35 2.40 14.73 10.29
CA LEU A 35 2.55 15.82 11.26
C LEU A 35 1.61 17.00 10.99
N ARG A 36 1.36 17.33 9.72
CA ARG A 36 0.43 18.43 9.37
C ARG A 36 -1.01 18.16 9.81
N SER A 37 -1.40 16.90 9.89
CA SER A 37 -2.73 16.49 10.37
C SER A 37 -2.84 16.45 11.90
N LEU A 38 -1.74 16.63 12.62
CA LEU A 38 -1.78 16.66 14.09
C LEU A 38 -1.95 18.09 14.62
N CYS A 39 -2.63 18.20 15.76
CA CYS A 39 -2.73 19.46 16.52
C CYS A 39 -1.46 19.71 17.36
N SER A 40 -1.29 20.98 17.81
CA SER A 40 -0.36 21.34 18.86
C SER A 40 -0.78 20.68 20.19
N PRO A 41 0.13 20.28 21.06
CA PRO A 41 1.60 20.42 20.95
C PRO A 41 2.29 19.21 20.31
N TRP A 42 1.53 18.20 19.89
CA TRP A 42 2.05 16.93 19.38
C TRP A 42 2.82 17.10 18.08
N ARG A 43 2.36 18.01 17.23
CA ARG A 43 3.06 18.37 15.99
C ARG A 43 4.46 18.87 16.29
N GLU A 44 4.60 19.86 17.17
CA GLU A 44 5.87 20.48 17.49
C GLU A 44 6.82 19.54 18.24
N GLU A 45 6.28 18.67 19.10
CA GLU A 45 7.09 17.67 19.81
C GLU A 45 7.65 16.62 18.86
N LEU A 46 6.82 16.06 17.99
CA LEU A 46 7.24 15.06 17.01
C LEU A 46 8.13 15.65 15.91
N ASP A 47 7.99 16.96 15.61
CA ASP A 47 8.83 17.62 14.62
C ASP A 47 10.29 17.75 15.07
N ARG A 48 10.57 17.69 16.39
CA ARG A 48 11.94 17.67 16.95
C ARG A 48 12.71 16.38 16.67
N LEU A 49 12.04 15.34 16.18
CA LEU A 49 12.72 14.09 15.82
C LEU A 49 13.75 14.33 14.73
N GLU A 50 14.91 13.71 14.88
CA GLU A 50 15.96 13.72 13.86
C GLU A 50 15.42 13.17 12.51
N PRO A 51 15.76 13.82 11.37
CA PRO A 51 15.27 13.40 10.06
C PRO A 51 15.48 11.90 9.74
N GLY A 52 16.64 11.35 10.14
CA GLY A 52 16.92 9.93 9.99
C GLY A 52 15.98 9.03 10.79
N LYS A 53 15.47 9.49 11.93
CA LYS A 53 14.47 8.76 12.72
C LYS A 53 13.08 8.92 12.12
N LYS A 54 12.67 10.16 11.76
CA LYS A 54 11.41 10.42 11.04
C LYS A 54 11.23 9.48 9.84
N ALA A 55 12.28 9.33 9.03
CA ALA A 55 12.28 8.46 7.85
C ALA A 55 12.07 6.97 8.17
N MET A 56 12.31 6.54 9.40
CA MET A 56 12.18 5.13 9.82
C MET A 56 10.92 4.81 10.62
N VAL A 57 10.17 5.83 11.08
CA VAL A 57 8.94 5.60 11.85
C VAL A 57 7.86 5.03 10.93
N SER A 58 7.29 3.89 11.30
CA SER A 58 6.17 3.25 10.61
C SER A 58 4.82 3.46 11.29
N GLU A 59 4.82 3.70 12.61
CA GLU A 59 3.60 3.94 13.38
C GLU A 59 3.84 4.97 14.48
N LEU A 60 2.82 5.79 14.75
CA LEU A 60 2.70 6.65 15.91
C LEU A 60 1.53 6.17 16.76
N ARG A 61 1.73 5.97 18.05
CA ARG A 61 0.67 5.52 18.97
C ARG A 61 0.48 6.47 20.12
N PHE A 62 -0.71 7.01 20.20
CA PHE A 62 -1.20 7.82 21.30
C PHE A 62 -2.15 6.98 22.16
N ARG A 63 -2.01 7.06 23.47
CA ARG A 63 -2.91 6.43 24.43
C ARG A 63 -3.10 7.34 25.62
N THR A 64 -4.35 7.57 26.02
CA THR A 64 -4.65 8.43 27.18
C THR A 64 -3.86 7.98 28.40
N GLY A 65 -3.14 8.91 29.04
CA GLY A 65 -2.33 8.66 30.23
C GLY A 65 -1.03 7.89 30.01
N CYS A 66 -0.70 7.50 28.78
CA CYS A 66 0.53 6.76 28.46
C CYS A 66 1.49 7.60 27.60
N PRO A 67 2.82 7.40 27.71
CA PRO A 67 3.77 8.02 26.82
C PRO A 67 3.51 7.66 25.36
N VAL A 68 3.69 8.65 24.47
CA VAL A 68 3.63 8.40 23.01
C VAL A 68 4.71 7.41 22.63
N SER A 69 4.33 6.42 21.84
CA SER A 69 5.26 5.43 21.32
C SER A 69 5.31 5.46 19.79
N LEU A 70 6.50 5.24 19.25
CA LEU A 70 6.77 5.16 17.81
C LEU A 70 7.28 3.77 17.48
N THR A 71 6.82 3.21 16.36
CA THR A 71 7.36 1.95 15.86
C THR A 71 8.46 2.24 14.82
N ILE A 72 9.68 1.76 15.08
CA ILE A 72 10.82 1.86 14.17
C ILE A 72 11.37 0.46 13.94
N ARG A 73 11.38 -0.01 12.69
CA ARG A 73 11.82 -1.37 12.31
C ARG A 73 11.12 -2.49 13.09
N GLY A 74 9.82 -2.30 13.35
CA GLY A 74 9.00 -3.27 14.09
C GLY A 74 9.15 -3.22 15.61
N GLU A 75 10.00 -2.34 16.16
CA GLU A 75 10.23 -2.22 17.60
C GLU A 75 9.63 -0.92 18.15
N PRO A 76 9.04 -0.95 19.36
CA PRO A 76 8.52 0.25 20.00
C PRO A 76 9.66 1.11 20.59
N TRP A 77 9.53 2.42 20.39
CA TRP A 77 10.36 3.45 20.99
C TRP A 77 9.47 4.49 21.67
N PHE A 78 9.97 5.10 22.72
CA PHE A 78 9.26 6.13 23.48
C PHE A 78 10.00 7.44 23.38
N MET A 79 9.28 8.53 23.14
CA MET A 79 9.83 9.86 22.98
C MET A 79 9.74 10.64 24.29
N ASP A 80 10.80 11.31 24.66
CA ASP A 80 10.76 12.32 25.72
C ASP A 80 10.38 13.71 25.19
N GLN A 81 10.27 14.71 26.08
CA GLN A 81 9.88 16.07 25.69
C GLN A 81 10.92 16.80 24.81
N GLN A 82 12.15 16.29 24.76
CA GLN A 82 13.23 16.84 23.93
C GLN A 82 13.27 16.20 22.53
N GLY A 83 12.44 15.21 22.27
CA GLY A 83 12.44 14.46 21.00
C GLY A 83 13.44 13.30 20.96
N LEU A 84 14.05 12.95 22.09
CA LEU A 84 14.96 11.81 22.16
C LEU A 84 14.19 10.50 22.29
N LEU A 85 14.61 9.49 21.53
CA LEU A 85 13.98 8.18 21.52
C LEU A 85 14.69 7.18 22.46
N GLN A 86 13.90 6.49 23.27
CA GLN A 86 14.38 5.51 24.24
C GLN A 86 13.59 4.22 24.12
N LYS A 87 14.21 3.08 24.51
CA LYS A 87 13.57 1.75 24.47
C LYS A 87 12.55 1.53 25.60
N ALA A 88 12.62 2.32 26.65
CA ALA A 88 11.71 2.27 27.80
C ALA A 88 11.01 3.62 27.99
N PRO A 89 9.76 3.61 28.51
CA PRO A 89 9.04 4.84 28.81
C PRO A 89 9.79 5.66 29.89
N VAL A 90 9.97 6.95 29.63
CA VAL A 90 10.59 7.88 30.58
C VAL A 90 9.52 8.61 31.39
N ARG A 91 9.83 8.93 32.64
CA ARG A 91 8.88 9.63 33.54
C ARG A 91 8.49 11.03 33.03
N THR A 92 9.42 11.72 32.37
CA THR A 92 9.24 13.06 31.81
C THR A 92 8.53 13.08 30.45
N ALA A 93 8.25 11.91 29.86
CA ALA A 93 7.51 11.85 28.60
C ALA A 93 6.09 12.40 28.76
N ARG A 94 5.67 13.20 27.81
CA ARG A 94 4.29 13.72 27.77
C ARG A 94 3.31 12.57 27.55
N ARG A 95 2.14 12.70 28.19
CA ARG A 95 1.06 11.72 28.14
C ARG A 95 -0.21 12.43 27.69
N PRO A 96 -0.88 11.99 26.61
CA PRO A 96 -2.12 12.61 26.20
C PRO A 96 -3.17 12.51 27.28
N THR A 97 -3.84 13.61 27.56
CA THR A 97 -5.08 13.66 28.34
C THR A 97 -6.27 13.34 27.45
N GLN A 98 -7.45 13.05 28.02
CA GLN A 98 -8.65 12.81 27.20
C GLN A 98 -9.02 14.03 26.32
N PRO A 99 -9.01 15.28 26.80
CA PRO A 99 -9.25 16.43 25.94
C PRO A 99 -8.25 16.56 24.78
N GLU A 100 -6.97 16.24 25.00
CA GLU A 100 -5.97 16.23 23.93
C GLU A 100 -6.19 15.10 22.93
N MET A 101 -6.71 13.94 23.34
CA MET A 101 -7.11 12.87 22.42
C MET A 101 -8.30 13.28 21.57
N ASP A 102 -9.30 13.95 22.16
CA ASP A 102 -10.47 14.44 21.45
C ASP A 102 -10.06 15.51 20.41
N GLU A 103 -9.14 16.40 20.76
CA GLU A 103 -8.57 17.41 19.87
C GLU A 103 -7.76 16.76 18.74
N LEU A 104 -6.98 15.71 19.04
CA LEU A 104 -6.25 14.95 18.00
C LEU A 104 -7.22 14.32 16.98
N VAL A 105 -8.32 13.71 17.44
CA VAL A 105 -9.34 13.14 16.55
C VAL A 105 -9.97 14.22 15.67
N ALA A 106 -10.31 15.37 16.27
CA ALA A 106 -10.87 16.50 15.52
C ALA A 106 -9.89 17.02 14.45
N ALA A 107 -8.63 17.17 14.80
CA ALA A 107 -7.58 17.62 13.87
C ALA A 107 -7.36 16.60 12.73
N LEU A 108 -7.34 15.29 13.02
CA LEU A 108 -7.23 14.23 12.01
C LEU A 108 -8.41 14.21 11.03
N CYS A 109 -9.57 14.74 11.43
CA CYS A 109 -10.76 14.92 10.60
C CYS A 109 -10.84 16.31 9.95
N ASP A 110 -9.77 17.10 9.94
CA ASP A 110 -9.77 18.51 9.49
C ASP A 110 -10.92 19.31 10.15
N TYR A 111 -11.21 19.03 11.43
CA TYR A 111 -12.31 19.58 12.23
C TYR A 111 -13.71 19.35 11.62
N SER A 112 -13.84 18.36 10.75
CA SER A 112 -15.11 17.95 10.11
C SER A 112 -15.42 16.46 10.36
N VAL A 113 -15.68 16.09 11.60
CA VAL A 113 -15.91 14.69 12.03
C VAL A 113 -17.06 14.03 11.23
N HIS A 114 -18.09 14.80 10.85
CA HIS A 114 -19.22 14.28 10.08
C HIS A 114 -18.82 13.73 8.70
N THR A 115 -17.83 14.32 8.05
CA THR A 115 -17.32 13.88 6.75
C THR A 115 -16.69 12.49 6.84
N HIS A 116 -16.10 12.17 8.01
CA HIS A 116 -15.45 10.89 8.28
C HIS A 116 -16.33 9.89 9.04
N ALA A 117 -17.65 10.16 9.17
CA ALA A 117 -18.53 9.35 10.02
C ALA A 117 -18.59 7.87 9.62
N GLN A 118 -18.43 7.52 8.35
CA GLN A 118 -18.36 6.13 7.90
C GLN A 118 -17.04 5.49 8.32
N GLU A 119 -15.92 6.12 8.06
CA GLU A 119 -14.59 5.63 8.44
C GLU A 119 -14.47 5.43 9.96
N ILE A 120 -14.98 6.39 10.74
CA ILE A 120 -15.00 6.30 12.20
C ILE A 120 -15.81 5.09 12.68
N ARG A 121 -16.95 4.78 12.03
CA ARG A 121 -17.72 3.55 12.32
C ARG A 121 -16.91 2.29 12.01
N GLU A 122 -16.08 2.33 11.00
CA GLU A 122 -15.17 1.25 10.60
C GLU A 122 -13.89 1.21 11.46
N GLY A 123 -13.72 2.17 12.38
CA GLY A 123 -12.62 2.23 13.36
C GLY A 123 -11.34 2.90 12.85
N TYR A 124 -11.40 3.70 11.81
CA TYR A 124 -10.23 4.42 11.29
C TYR A 124 -10.58 5.79 10.70
N ILE A 125 -9.56 6.59 10.43
CA ILE A 125 -9.60 7.84 9.64
C ILE A 125 -8.49 7.74 8.59
N SER A 126 -8.82 8.01 7.33
CA SER A 126 -7.85 8.12 6.25
C SER A 126 -7.16 9.48 6.31
N LEU A 127 -5.84 9.49 6.17
CA LEU A 127 -5.01 10.68 6.21
C LEU A 127 -4.38 10.95 4.83
N PRO A 128 -3.96 12.20 4.55
CA PRO A 128 -3.20 12.51 3.33
C PRO A 128 -2.00 11.58 3.14
N GLY A 129 -1.62 11.33 1.89
CA GLY A 129 -0.50 10.45 1.56
C GLY A 129 -0.73 8.96 1.79
N GLY A 130 -1.97 8.55 2.15
CA GLY A 130 -2.33 7.15 2.35
C GLY A 130 -2.08 6.59 3.73
N SER A 131 -1.68 7.42 4.65
CA SER A 131 -1.59 7.07 6.07
C SER A 131 -2.99 6.84 6.64
N ARG A 132 -3.09 6.04 7.71
CA ARG A 132 -4.37 5.75 8.39
C ARG A 132 -4.21 5.86 9.89
N ALA A 133 -5.18 6.46 10.54
CA ALA A 133 -5.31 6.50 11.99
C ALA A 133 -6.39 5.52 12.46
N GLY A 134 -6.00 4.39 13.04
CA GLY A 134 -6.92 3.47 13.71
C GLY A 134 -7.37 4.03 15.05
N LEU A 135 -8.66 3.93 15.35
CA LEU A 135 -9.33 4.47 16.52
C LEU A 135 -9.71 3.34 17.49
N CYS A 136 -9.45 3.53 18.76
CA CYS A 136 -9.98 2.68 19.83
C CYS A 136 -10.61 3.55 20.91
N GLY A 137 -11.83 3.22 21.29
CA GLY A 137 -12.61 3.96 22.29
C GLY A 137 -13.87 3.20 22.66
N GLN A 138 -14.86 3.89 23.18
CA GLN A 138 -16.14 3.30 23.53
C GLN A 138 -17.04 3.26 22.29
N ALA A 139 -17.44 2.05 21.87
CA ALA A 139 -18.37 1.90 20.76
C ALA A 139 -19.80 2.31 21.17
N VAL A 140 -20.44 3.11 20.33
CA VAL A 140 -21.87 3.44 20.42
C VAL A 140 -22.65 2.49 19.54
N LEU A 141 -23.54 1.70 20.14
CA LEU A 141 -24.33 0.69 19.45
C LEU A 141 -25.77 1.14 19.25
N ASN A 142 -26.35 0.82 18.11
CA ASN A 142 -27.79 0.93 17.85
C ASN A 142 -28.24 -0.30 17.07
N GLY A 143 -29.15 -1.08 17.66
CA GLY A 143 -29.64 -2.31 17.03
C GLY A 143 -28.55 -3.39 16.79
N GLY A 144 -27.46 -3.39 17.58
CA GLY A 144 -26.33 -4.32 17.42
C GLY A 144 -25.26 -3.85 16.42
N GLU A 145 -25.46 -2.74 15.75
CA GLU A 145 -24.48 -2.15 14.82
C GLU A 145 -23.71 -0.99 15.49
N ILE A 146 -22.44 -0.86 15.16
CA ILE A 146 -21.62 0.28 15.59
C ILE A 146 -22.08 1.53 14.83
N LYS A 147 -22.54 2.54 15.56
CA LYS A 147 -22.92 3.85 14.98
C LYS A 147 -21.82 4.90 15.10
N GLY A 148 -20.88 4.68 15.97
CA GLY A 148 -19.74 5.56 16.18
C GLY A 148 -18.82 5.06 17.29
N ILE A 149 -17.76 5.81 17.51
CA ILE A 149 -16.82 5.61 18.62
C ILE A 149 -16.81 6.89 19.44
N GLU A 150 -17.08 6.78 20.72
CA GLU A 150 -16.96 7.87 21.69
C GLU A 150 -15.75 7.64 22.59
N GLN A 151 -15.29 8.71 23.26
CA GLN A 151 -14.17 8.66 24.19
C GLN A 151 -12.98 7.87 23.62
N VAL A 152 -12.46 8.32 22.47
CA VAL A 152 -11.29 7.69 21.88
C VAL A 152 -10.13 7.72 22.89
N THR A 153 -9.68 6.55 23.31
CA THR A 153 -8.61 6.38 24.28
C THR A 153 -7.29 5.99 23.68
N SER A 154 -7.29 5.56 22.41
CA SER A 154 -6.08 5.18 21.68
C SER A 154 -6.21 5.49 20.20
N LEU A 155 -5.11 6.00 19.65
CA LEU A 155 -4.90 6.24 18.23
C LEU A 155 -3.64 5.48 17.77
N ASN A 156 -3.74 4.76 16.66
CA ASN A 156 -2.59 4.18 15.99
C ASN A 156 -2.48 4.71 14.57
N ILE A 157 -1.60 5.68 14.35
CA ILE A 157 -1.36 6.27 13.05
C ILE A 157 -0.28 5.46 12.33
N ARG A 158 -0.68 4.76 11.26
CA ARG A 158 0.23 4.04 10.38
C ARG A 158 0.65 4.95 9.24
N ILE A 159 1.96 5.13 9.12
CA ILE A 159 2.55 5.99 8.10
C ILE A 159 2.75 5.16 6.83
N ALA A 160 2.06 5.54 5.77
CA ALA A 160 2.25 4.92 4.47
C ALA A 160 3.62 5.34 3.93
N ARG A 161 4.50 4.36 3.68
CA ARG A 161 5.83 4.62 3.13
C ARG A 161 5.86 4.30 1.65
N GLU A 162 6.45 5.21 0.91
CA GLU A 162 6.82 4.99 -0.47
C GLU A 162 8.28 4.58 -0.53
N ILE A 163 8.57 3.59 -1.35
CA ILE A 163 9.94 3.09 -1.54
C ILE A 163 10.27 3.22 -3.02
N PRO A 164 10.80 4.38 -3.46
CA PRO A 164 11.15 4.58 -4.86
C PRO A 164 12.22 3.58 -5.33
N GLY A 165 12.05 3.07 -6.54
CA GLY A 165 12.99 2.12 -7.15
C GLY A 165 12.82 0.67 -6.71
N VAL A 166 11.86 0.38 -5.83
CA VAL A 166 11.63 -1.00 -5.35
C VAL A 166 11.14 -1.93 -6.46
N ALA A 167 10.50 -1.40 -7.49
CA ALA A 167 10.04 -2.14 -8.66
C ALA A 167 11.09 -2.27 -9.77
N ALA A 168 12.27 -1.68 -9.61
CA ALA A 168 13.34 -1.75 -10.62
C ALA A 168 13.64 -3.19 -11.12
N PRO A 169 13.63 -4.24 -10.27
CA PRO A 169 13.82 -5.61 -10.73
C PRO A 169 12.75 -6.13 -11.70
N LEU A 170 11.58 -5.51 -11.73
CA LEU A 170 10.45 -5.91 -12.59
C LEU A 170 10.41 -5.13 -13.91
N MET A 171 11.10 -3.99 -14.00
CA MET A 171 10.91 -3.05 -15.11
C MET A 171 11.26 -3.62 -16.48
N GLU A 172 12.33 -4.41 -16.60
CA GLU A 172 12.70 -5.05 -17.86
C GLU A 172 11.57 -5.98 -18.37
N ALA A 173 11.00 -6.79 -17.47
CA ALA A 173 9.88 -7.66 -17.79
C ALA A 173 8.62 -6.85 -18.14
N VAL A 174 8.32 -5.80 -17.37
CA VAL A 174 7.16 -4.92 -17.59
C VAL A 174 7.23 -4.24 -18.96
N LEU A 175 8.37 -3.69 -19.32
CA LEU A 175 8.54 -3.01 -20.61
C LEU A 175 8.49 -3.98 -21.80
N SER A 176 8.98 -5.23 -21.62
CA SER A 176 9.01 -6.26 -22.66
C SER A 176 7.75 -7.14 -22.74
N MET A 177 6.86 -7.09 -21.72
CA MET A 177 5.66 -7.92 -21.70
C MET A 177 4.71 -7.61 -22.85
N ARG A 178 4.05 -8.65 -23.34
CA ARG A 178 3.04 -8.54 -24.40
C ARG A 178 1.63 -8.36 -23.84
N TYR A 179 1.30 -9.06 -22.75
CA TYR A 179 -0.03 -9.14 -22.18
C TYR A 179 -0.10 -8.52 -20.79
N GLY A 180 0.66 -9.03 -19.85
CA GLY A 180 0.65 -8.49 -18.51
C GLY A 180 1.55 -9.21 -17.51
N MET A 181 1.63 -8.63 -16.32
CA MET A 181 2.36 -9.16 -15.17
C MET A 181 1.40 -9.37 -13.99
N LEU A 182 1.44 -10.58 -13.41
CA LEU A 182 0.72 -10.91 -12.19
C LEU A 182 1.70 -11.03 -11.02
N ILE A 183 1.53 -10.19 -10.00
CA ILE A 183 2.37 -10.16 -8.81
C ILE A 183 1.62 -10.86 -7.68
N TYR A 184 2.25 -11.84 -7.03
CA TYR A 184 1.63 -12.55 -5.93
C TYR A 184 2.53 -12.64 -4.71
N GLY A 185 1.92 -12.73 -3.54
CA GLY A 185 2.58 -12.84 -2.25
C GLY A 185 1.56 -12.75 -1.11
N PRO A 186 1.97 -13.11 0.13
CA PRO A 186 1.10 -13.03 1.30
C PRO A 186 0.72 -11.59 1.65
N PRO A 187 -0.24 -11.38 2.56
CA PRO A 187 -0.51 -10.07 3.14
C PRO A 187 0.77 -9.44 3.71
N GLY A 188 0.95 -8.14 3.50
CA GLY A 188 2.14 -7.41 3.97
C GLY A 188 3.43 -7.65 3.19
N SER A 189 3.43 -8.42 2.11
CA SER A 189 4.61 -8.65 1.27
C SER A 189 5.05 -7.45 0.42
N GLY A 190 4.27 -6.35 0.40
CA GLY A 190 4.60 -5.12 -0.31
C GLY A 190 4.04 -5.03 -1.72
N LYS A 191 3.02 -5.83 -2.10
CA LYS A 191 2.38 -5.78 -3.42
C LYS A 191 1.94 -4.37 -3.82
N THR A 192 1.15 -3.72 -2.97
CA THR A 192 0.66 -2.35 -3.20
C THR A 192 1.81 -1.34 -3.31
N THR A 193 2.87 -1.50 -2.52
CA THR A 193 4.08 -0.66 -2.61
C THR A 193 4.80 -0.82 -3.94
N LEU A 194 4.90 -2.06 -4.45
CA LEU A 194 5.46 -2.33 -5.77
C LEU A 194 4.60 -1.72 -6.88
N LEU A 195 3.26 -1.87 -6.82
CA LEU A 195 2.37 -1.26 -7.80
C LEU A 195 2.53 0.27 -7.84
N LYS A 196 2.62 0.92 -6.67
CA LYS A 196 2.85 2.37 -6.57
C LYS A 196 4.13 2.78 -7.29
N ASP A 197 5.22 2.04 -7.06
CA ASP A 197 6.50 2.35 -7.68
C ASP A 197 6.50 2.05 -9.19
N LEU A 198 5.83 0.98 -9.65
CA LEU A 198 5.61 0.69 -11.07
C LEU A 198 4.86 1.84 -11.76
N ILE A 199 3.77 2.31 -11.17
CA ILE A 199 3.01 3.45 -11.68
C ILE A 199 3.90 4.68 -11.81
N ARG A 200 4.73 4.97 -10.81
CA ARG A 200 5.66 6.09 -10.83
C ARG A 200 6.71 5.98 -11.91
N GLN A 201 7.30 4.80 -12.06
CA GLN A 201 8.32 4.59 -13.07
C GLN A 201 7.75 4.69 -14.48
N LEU A 202 6.52 4.22 -14.71
CA LEU A 202 5.83 4.28 -16.00
C LEU A 202 5.28 5.68 -16.31
N ALA A 203 4.48 6.25 -15.40
CA ALA A 203 3.80 7.53 -15.62
C ALA A 203 4.68 8.75 -15.31
N GLY A 204 5.77 8.59 -14.54
CA GLY A 204 6.71 9.65 -14.17
C GLY A 204 7.87 9.83 -15.15
N GLY A 205 7.94 9.03 -16.24
CA GLY A 205 8.92 9.21 -17.31
C GLY A 205 10.31 8.62 -17.05
N ALA A 206 10.51 7.81 -16.00
CA ALA A 206 11.82 7.19 -15.72
C ALA A 206 12.29 6.26 -16.84
N HIS A 207 11.36 5.65 -17.58
CA HIS A 207 11.61 4.76 -18.72
C HIS A 207 10.87 5.20 -19.99
N GLY A 208 10.65 6.51 -20.16
CA GLY A 208 9.72 7.07 -21.11
C GLY A 208 8.33 7.26 -20.48
N TYR A 209 7.52 8.14 -21.09
CA TYR A 209 6.17 8.41 -20.62
C TYR A 209 5.19 7.38 -21.20
N HIS A 210 4.64 6.55 -20.33
CA HIS A 210 3.62 5.58 -20.64
C HIS A 210 2.28 6.01 -20.08
N THR A 211 1.19 5.90 -20.83
CA THR A 211 -0.15 6.18 -20.32
C THR A 211 -0.61 5.05 -19.41
N VAL A 212 -0.94 5.38 -18.17
CA VAL A 212 -1.30 4.43 -17.13
C VAL A 212 -2.68 4.75 -16.59
N ALA A 213 -3.58 3.77 -16.56
CA ALA A 213 -4.83 3.86 -15.82
C ALA A 213 -4.73 3.02 -14.54
N ALA A 214 -4.91 3.63 -13.37
CA ALA A 214 -4.89 2.96 -12.09
C ALA A 214 -6.32 2.77 -11.57
N ALA A 215 -6.77 1.51 -11.47
CA ALA A 215 -8.04 1.13 -10.88
C ALA A 215 -7.87 0.96 -9.36
N ASP A 216 -8.26 1.98 -8.60
CA ASP A 216 -8.07 2.10 -7.16
C ASP A 216 -9.43 2.17 -6.43
N GLU A 217 -10.10 1.02 -6.30
CA GLU A 217 -11.43 0.92 -5.73
C GLU A 217 -11.49 1.40 -4.28
N ARG A 218 -10.48 1.05 -3.47
CA ARG A 218 -10.42 1.37 -2.04
C ARG A 218 -9.59 2.59 -1.69
N GLY A 219 -9.02 3.27 -2.70
CA GLY A 219 -8.12 4.39 -2.47
C GLY A 219 -6.77 3.98 -1.84
N GLU A 220 -6.34 2.72 -1.97
CA GLU A 220 -5.13 2.21 -1.30
C GLU A 220 -3.83 2.56 -2.03
N LEU A 221 -3.93 2.91 -3.31
CA LEU A 221 -2.75 3.32 -4.07
C LEU A 221 -2.25 4.72 -3.67
N HIS A 222 -3.12 5.60 -3.16
CA HIS A 222 -2.76 6.93 -2.64
C HIS A 222 -1.66 7.64 -3.44
N LEU A 223 -1.78 7.62 -4.76
CA LEU A 223 -0.78 8.21 -5.65
C LEU A 223 -0.91 9.73 -5.62
N ASP A 224 0.16 10.42 -5.21
CA ASP A 224 0.28 11.84 -5.49
C ASP A 224 0.49 12.03 -7.00
N GLN A 225 -0.38 12.80 -7.62
CA GLN A 225 -0.30 13.07 -9.08
C GLN A 225 0.87 14.01 -9.43
N THR A 226 1.54 14.60 -8.45
CA THR A 226 2.68 15.47 -8.70
C THR A 226 3.79 14.72 -9.43
N GLY A 227 4.05 15.12 -10.68
CA GLY A 227 5.04 14.46 -11.55
C GLY A 227 4.59 13.18 -12.24
N LEU A 228 3.34 12.72 -12.05
CA LEU A 228 2.77 11.56 -12.75
C LEU A 228 1.90 12.05 -13.91
N VAL A 229 2.55 12.63 -14.92
CA VAL A 229 1.90 13.40 -15.99
C VAL A 229 1.03 12.58 -16.95
N THR A 230 1.19 11.25 -16.97
CA THR A 230 0.44 10.33 -17.83
C THR A 230 -0.40 9.32 -17.03
N LEU A 231 -0.77 9.67 -15.78
CA LEU A 231 -1.59 8.84 -14.91
C LEU A 231 -3.04 9.28 -14.90
N ASP A 232 -3.95 8.35 -15.23
CA ASP A 232 -5.39 8.47 -14.99
C ASP A 232 -5.80 7.60 -13.80
N ARG A 233 -6.46 8.18 -12.79
CA ARG A 233 -6.92 7.46 -11.60
C ARG A 233 -8.42 7.25 -11.63
N LEU A 234 -8.85 5.99 -11.50
CA LEU A 234 -10.24 5.61 -11.30
C LEU A 234 -10.44 5.25 -9.83
N LEU A 235 -10.77 6.25 -9.02
CA LEU A 235 -10.92 6.14 -7.57
C LEU A 235 -12.37 5.83 -7.18
N GLY A 236 -12.58 4.82 -6.32
CA GLY A 236 -13.91 4.46 -5.82
C GLY A 236 -14.82 3.73 -6.82
N TYR A 237 -14.33 3.44 -8.02
CA TYR A 237 -15.04 2.59 -8.97
C TYR A 237 -14.90 1.12 -8.56
N PRO A 238 -15.96 0.30 -8.63
CA PRO A 238 -15.80 -1.15 -8.61
C PRO A 238 -14.78 -1.58 -9.66
N LYS A 239 -13.83 -2.42 -9.30
CA LYS A 239 -12.61 -2.68 -10.10
C LYS A 239 -12.91 -3.16 -11.52
N HIS A 240 -13.87 -4.06 -11.69
CA HIS A 240 -14.31 -4.53 -13.02
C HIS A 240 -14.87 -3.41 -13.90
N LEU A 241 -15.57 -2.43 -13.30
CA LEU A 241 -16.07 -1.26 -14.02
C LEU A 241 -14.93 -0.30 -14.37
N ALA A 242 -14.00 -0.08 -13.43
CA ALA A 242 -12.81 0.76 -13.66
C ALA A 242 -11.98 0.24 -14.84
N VAL A 243 -11.67 -1.06 -14.86
CA VAL A 243 -10.90 -1.71 -15.94
C VAL A 243 -11.62 -1.57 -17.28
N THR A 244 -12.94 -1.86 -17.32
CA THR A 244 -13.74 -1.75 -18.53
C THR A 244 -13.82 -0.31 -19.02
N HIS A 245 -14.02 0.64 -18.11
CA HIS A 245 -14.08 2.07 -18.45
C HIS A 245 -12.74 2.55 -19.00
N ALA A 246 -11.62 2.26 -18.33
CA ALA A 246 -10.30 2.64 -18.78
C ALA A 246 -10.01 2.11 -20.20
N ALA A 247 -10.27 0.82 -20.45
CA ALA A 247 -10.04 0.22 -21.75
C ALA A 247 -10.88 0.85 -22.88
N ARG A 248 -12.13 1.27 -22.57
CA ARG A 248 -13.06 1.84 -23.58
C ARG A 248 -12.80 3.30 -23.87
N THR A 249 -12.43 4.10 -22.87
CA THR A 249 -12.51 5.55 -22.94
C THR A 249 -11.16 6.25 -22.82
N LEU A 250 -10.20 5.66 -22.11
CA LEU A 250 -8.90 6.28 -21.88
C LEU A 250 -7.80 5.75 -22.79
N ALA A 251 -8.00 4.55 -23.37
CA ALA A 251 -7.02 3.86 -24.23
C ALA A 251 -5.59 3.88 -23.64
N PRO A 252 -5.40 3.47 -22.36
CA PRO A 252 -4.09 3.52 -21.75
C PRO A 252 -3.18 2.43 -22.31
N GLU A 253 -1.88 2.59 -22.20
CA GLU A 253 -0.92 1.53 -22.52
C GLU A 253 -0.91 0.44 -21.44
N TYR A 254 -1.07 0.87 -20.16
CA TYR A 254 -1.13 -0.02 -19.00
C TYR A 254 -2.38 0.22 -18.16
N ILE A 255 -3.07 -0.85 -17.77
CA ILE A 255 -4.04 -0.82 -16.68
C ILE A 255 -3.43 -1.52 -15.49
N ILE A 256 -3.39 -0.83 -14.34
CA ILE A 256 -2.83 -1.33 -13.10
C ILE A 256 -3.92 -1.40 -12.05
N CYS A 257 -4.09 -2.56 -11.42
CA CYS A 257 -5.07 -2.77 -10.35
C CYS A 257 -4.52 -3.64 -9.23
N ASP A 258 -4.89 -3.29 -7.99
CA ASP A 258 -4.54 -4.07 -6.82
C ASP A 258 -5.57 -5.19 -6.59
N GLU A 259 -5.12 -6.30 -6.06
CA GLU A 259 -5.87 -7.43 -5.52
C GLU A 259 -7.08 -7.93 -6.36
N ILE A 260 -6.82 -8.81 -7.32
CA ILE A 260 -7.87 -9.49 -8.08
C ILE A 260 -8.48 -10.62 -7.26
N GLY A 261 -9.82 -10.61 -7.14
CA GLY A 261 -10.55 -11.56 -6.29
C GLY A 261 -11.84 -12.12 -6.87
N THR A 262 -12.37 -11.58 -7.99
CA THR A 262 -13.67 -11.96 -8.53
C THR A 262 -13.64 -12.35 -10.01
N GLU A 263 -14.62 -13.17 -10.44
CA GLU A 263 -14.76 -13.55 -11.84
C GLU A 263 -15.12 -12.37 -12.75
N GLU A 264 -15.86 -11.39 -12.24
CA GLU A 264 -16.19 -10.17 -12.95
C GLU A 264 -14.92 -9.39 -13.30
N GLU A 265 -13.95 -9.34 -12.39
CA GLU A 265 -12.66 -8.71 -12.62
C GLU A 265 -11.85 -9.46 -13.68
N VAL A 266 -11.83 -10.79 -13.66
CA VAL A 266 -11.18 -11.61 -14.69
C VAL A 266 -11.79 -11.35 -16.07
N ARG A 267 -13.13 -11.27 -16.16
CA ARG A 267 -13.83 -10.95 -17.42
C ARG A 267 -13.50 -9.55 -17.94
N ALA A 268 -13.45 -8.56 -17.05
CA ALA A 268 -13.10 -7.20 -17.41
C ALA A 268 -11.65 -7.11 -17.92
N MET A 269 -10.72 -7.83 -17.30
CA MET A 269 -9.33 -7.93 -17.75
C MET A 269 -9.21 -8.61 -19.12
N SER A 270 -9.96 -9.70 -19.34
CA SER A 270 -9.99 -10.36 -20.65
C SER A 270 -10.48 -9.44 -21.76
N TYR A 271 -11.50 -8.63 -21.45
CA TYR A 271 -11.96 -7.60 -22.36
C TYR A 271 -10.88 -6.54 -22.65
N ALA A 272 -10.24 -5.99 -21.59
CA ALA A 272 -9.19 -4.98 -21.74
C ALA A 272 -8.00 -5.48 -22.56
N LEU A 273 -7.55 -6.71 -22.32
CA LEU A 273 -6.50 -7.33 -23.11
C LEU A 273 -6.86 -7.40 -24.60
N GLY A 274 -8.13 -7.69 -24.93
CA GLY A 274 -8.63 -7.71 -26.30
C GLY A 274 -8.54 -6.35 -27.01
N THR A 275 -8.40 -5.25 -26.27
CA THR A 275 -8.17 -3.90 -26.83
C THR A 275 -6.69 -3.56 -27.02
N GLY A 276 -5.77 -4.45 -26.65
CA GLY A 276 -4.32 -4.25 -26.77
C GLY A 276 -3.65 -3.60 -25.55
N VAL A 277 -4.40 -3.38 -24.47
CA VAL A 277 -3.87 -2.82 -23.22
C VAL A 277 -3.08 -3.87 -22.45
N LYS A 278 -1.95 -3.48 -21.87
CA LYS A 278 -1.16 -4.33 -20.98
C LYS A 278 -1.70 -4.28 -19.54
N LEU A 279 -1.70 -5.42 -18.84
CA LEU A 279 -2.28 -5.53 -17.51
C LEU A 279 -1.19 -5.74 -16.44
N ILE A 280 -1.26 -5.01 -15.33
CA ILE A 280 -0.47 -5.30 -14.13
C ILE A 280 -1.43 -5.45 -12.96
N ALA A 281 -1.38 -6.60 -12.29
CA ALA A 281 -2.30 -6.87 -11.20
C ALA A 281 -1.63 -7.64 -10.07
N THR A 282 -2.28 -7.64 -8.89
CA THR A 282 -1.83 -8.44 -7.75
C THR A 282 -2.87 -9.45 -7.32
N VAL A 283 -2.41 -10.53 -6.69
CA VAL A 283 -3.26 -11.51 -5.99
C VAL A 283 -2.60 -11.94 -4.69
N HIS A 284 -3.41 -12.37 -3.73
CA HIS A 284 -2.91 -13.00 -2.52
C HIS A 284 -2.62 -14.48 -2.76
N ALA A 285 -1.37 -14.89 -2.52
CA ALA A 285 -0.97 -16.28 -2.40
C ALA A 285 0.33 -16.36 -1.60
N GLY A 286 0.37 -17.17 -0.55
CA GLY A 286 1.53 -17.30 0.33
C GLY A 286 2.65 -18.16 -0.25
N SER A 287 2.33 -19.02 -1.23
CA SER A 287 3.29 -19.90 -1.90
C SER A 287 2.90 -20.16 -3.36
N PRO A 288 3.83 -20.68 -4.18
CA PRO A 288 3.51 -21.11 -5.55
C PRO A 288 2.45 -22.20 -5.63
N GLU A 289 2.36 -23.07 -4.61
CA GLU A 289 1.35 -24.12 -4.50
C GLU A 289 -0.03 -23.49 -4.30
N GLU A 290 -0.17 -22.61 -3.31
CA GLU A 290 -1.40 -21.87 -3.06
C GLU A 290 -1.81 -21.05 -4.29
N PHE A 291 -0.86 -20.40 -4.96
CA PHE A 291 -1.11 -19.67 -6.20
C PHE A 291 -1.76 -20.56 -7.26
N ARG A 292 -1.27 -21.80 -7.46
CA ARG A 292 -1.81 -22.75 -8.45
C ARG A 292 -3.15 -23.33 -8.06
N GLU A 293 -3.43 -23.50 -6.77
CA GLU A 293 -4.65 -24.12 -6.26
C GLU A 293 -5.85 -23.16 -6.21
N ARG A 294 -5.60 -21.87 -6.08
CA ARG A 294 -6.67 -20.87 -6.03
C ARG A 294 -7.44 -20.81 -7.35
N ARG A 295 -8.75 -20.80 -7.26
CA ARG A 295 -9.66 -20.74 -8.42
C ARG A 295 -9.36 -19.53 -9.31
N ILE A 296 -9.28 -18.33 -8.73
CA ILE A 296 -9.06 -17.07 -9.46
C ILE A 296 -7.72 -17.09 -10.20
N THR A 297 -6.65 -17.56 -9.59
CA THR A 297 -5.33 -17.62 -10.25
C THR A 297 -5.30 -18.61 -11.40
N ARG A 298 -6.03 -19.72 -11.28
CA ARG A 298 -6.23 -20.68 -12.40
C ARG A 298 -6.98 -20.02 -13.55
N GLU A 299 -8.09 -19.36 -13.27
CA GLU A 299 -8.87 -18.65 -14.29
C GLU A 299 -8.04 -17.58 -15.01
N LEU A 300 -7.26 -16.77 -14.26
CA LEU A 300 -6.34 -15.77 -14.83
C LEU A 300 -5.25 -16.40 -15.72
N THR A 301 -4.71 -17.54 -15.29
CA THR A 301 -3.64 -18.25 -16.03
C THR A 301 -4.20 -18.94 -17.29
N GLU A 302 -5.35 -19.60 -17.19
CA GLU A 302 -6.04 -20.26 -18.30
C GLU A 302 -6.51 -19.27 -19.35
N ALA A 303 -7.03 -18.11 -18.93
CA ALA A 303 -7.41 -17.02 -19.83
C ALA A 303 -6.21 -16.38 -20.55
N GLY A 304 -4.98 -16.67 -20.13
CA GLY A 304 -3.77 -16.19 -20.80
C GLY A 304 -3.53 -14.70 -20.65
N LEU A 305 -4.05 -14.08 -19.60
CA LEU A 305 -3.99 -12.63 -19.38
C LEU A 305 -2.60 -12.11 -19.02
N PHE A 306 -1.75 -12.99 -18.51
CA PHE A 306 -0.42 -12.64 -18.02
C PHE A 306 0.63 -13.54 -18.67
N ASP A 307 1.71 -12.94 -19.09
CA ASP A 307 2.91 -13.62 -19.61
C ASP A 307 4.09 -13.55 -18.64
N TRP A 308 4.00 -12.72 -17.58
CA TRP A 308 4.97 -12.62 -16.51
C TRP A 308 4.34 -12.82 -15.13
N PHE A 309 5.09 -13.46 -14.24
CA PHE A 309 4.68 -13.73 -12.87
C PHE A 309 5.81 -13.36 -11.92
N ALA A 310 5.48 -12.60 -10.86
CA ALA A 310 6.43 -12.20 -9.84
C ALA A 310 5.97 -12.68 -8.47
N GLN A 311 6.79 -13.49 -7.80
CA GLN A 311 6.57 -13.94 -6.42
C GLN A 311 7.28 -13.03 -5.45
N LEU A 312 6.57 -12.56 -4.42
CA LEU A 312 7.14 -11.78 -3.33
C LEU A 312 7.41 -12.62 -2.08
N ASP A 313 8.38 -12.14 -1.30
CA ASP A 313 8.77 -12.76 -0.02
C ASP A 313 7.69 -12.62 1.06
N SER A 314 7.73 -13.52 2.03
CA SER A 314 6.75 -13.70 3.11
C SER A 314 6.81 -12.68 4.25
N GLY A 315 7.30 -11.46 4.02
CA GLY A 315 7.04 -10.34 4.93
C GLY A 315 8.17 -9.90 5.86
N ARG A 316 9.29 -10.60 5.97
CA ARG A 316 10.48 -10.07 6.69
C ARG A 316 11.20 -8.97 5.90
N ASN A 317 11.12 -9.05 4.57
CA ASN A 317 11.63 -8.04 3.64
C ASN A 317 10.53 -7.69 2.63
N PRO A 318 9.64 -6.75 2.93
CA PRO A 318 8.59 -6.32 1.99
C PRO A 318 9.18 -5.88 0.65
N CYS A 319 8.44 -6.14 -0.42
CA CYS A 319 8.83 -5.83 -1.80
C CYS A 319 10.00 -6.65 -2.38
N ASN A 320 10.52 -7.62 -1.64
CA ASN A 320 11.58 -8.49 -2.16
C ASN A 320 10.98 -9.50 -3.15
N VAL A 321 11.44 -9.44 -4.41
CA VAL A 321 11.05 -10.37 -5.47
C VAL A 321 11.87 -11.64 -5.33
N LEU A 322 11.22 -12.75 -4.96
CA LEU A 322 11.86 -14.07 -4.83
C LEU A 322 12.09 -14.73 -6.18
N GLN A 323 11.07 -14.65 -7.05
CA GLN A 323 11.10 -15.24 -8.37
C GLN A 323 10.39 -14.32 -9.37
N LEU A 324 10.97 -14.20 -10.54
CA LEU A 324 10.37 -13.57 -11.72
C LEU A 324 10.51 -14.57 -12.86
N TYR A 325 9.39 -14.95 -13.49
CA TYR A 325 9.39 -15.95 -14.56
C TYR A 325 8.32 -15.65 -15.59
N SER A 326 8.60 -16.05 -16.84
CA SER A 326 7.66 -15.92 -17.94
C SER A 326 6.82 -17.20 -18.10
N LYS A 327 5.63 -17.07 -18.72
CA LYS A 327 4.77 -18.21 -19.04
C LYS A 327 5.48 -19.27 -19.90
N LYS A 328 6.45 -18.87 -20.73
CA LYS A 328 7.25 -19.78 -21.57
C LYS A 328 8.19 -20.65 -20.76
N GLU A 329 8.59 -20.20 -19.54
CA GLU A 329 9.49 -20.94 -18.64
C GLU A 329 8.71 -21.80 -17.63
N ALA A 330 7.38 -21.62 -17.58
CA ALA A 330 6.48 -22.35 -16.69
C ALA A 330 5.82 -23.57 -17.35
N CYS A 331 6.06 -23.78 -18.67
CA CYS A 331 5.55 -24.93 -19.44
C CYS A 331 6.60 -26.04 -19.56
#